data_ca8bd31ef36ee69a2c0b7cd57e544221
#
_entry.id   ca8bd31ef36ee69a2c0b7cd57e544221
#
_cell.length_a   1.000
_cell.length_b   1.000
_cell.length_c   1.000
_cell.angle_alpha   90.00
_cell.angle_beta   90.00
_cell.angle_gamma   90.00
#
_symmetry.space_group_name_H-M   'P 1'
#
loop_
_entity.id
_entity.type
_entity.pdbx_description
1 polymer ?
#
loop_
_entity_poly.entity_id
_entity_poly.type
_entity_poly.pdbx_seq_one_letter_code
_entity_poly.pdbx_strand_id
1 'polypeptide(L)'
;MSSFLQGILLGFGVAVPIGPLNILIMSYAFTSYSKALCLGLGAMSTDVFYLILISFGVLHLLNTPITLKIVAIFGSLFLIYMAFGLIKDANKDINTKSNLKSKGYLNTYFKGCFLNLTNPYVIVFWFSMAAITTSTNNLSLTLFGLIVGILSWILVFPLIIYKSKNFISKKMMRALAYFSAFVLLFFAFNLLYQHFFKEIL
;
A
#
# COMPACT_ATOMS: atom_id res chain seq x y z
N MET A 1 -17.57 -17.11 -1.40
CA MET A 1 -16.11 -17.00 -1.61
C MET A 1 -15.42 -17.55 -0.38
N SER A 2 -14.36 -18.37 -0.50
CA SER A 2 -13.65 -18.88 0.69
C SER A 2 -12.96 -17.73 1.41
N SER A 3 -12.94 -17.76 2.76
CA SER A 3 -12.29 -16.72 3.59
C SER A 3 -10.82 -16.50 3.19
N PHE A 4 -10.14 -17.56 2.78
CA PHE A 4 -8.75 -17.48 2.29
C PHE A 4 -8.64 -16.63 1.01
N LEU A 5 -9.48 -16.86 0.01
CA LEU A 5 -9.47 -16.10 -1.23
C LEU A 5 -9.84 -14.62 -0.99
N GLN A 6 -10.79 -14.38 -0.09
CA GLN A 6 -11.11 -13.02 0.35
C GLN A 6 -9.88 -12.33 0.96
N GLY A 7 -9.13 -13.04 1.80
CA GLY A 7 -7.87 -12.56 2.37
C GLY A 7 -6.84 -12.21 1.31
N ILE A 8 -6.62 -13.07 0.32
CA ILE A 8 -5.68 -12.81 -0.79
C ILE A 8 -6.06 -11.54 -1.54
N LEU A 9 -7.34 -11.37 -1.87
CA LEU A 9 -7.81 -10.17 -2.58
C LEU A 9 -7.63 -8.90 -1.75
N LEU A 10 -7.84 -8.97 -0.43
CA LEU A 10 -7.56 -7.87 0.48
C LEU A 10 -6.05 -7.56 0.56
N GLY A 11 -5.21 -8.60 0.58
CA GLY A 11 -3.76 -8.44 0.54
C GLY A 11 -3.27 -7.74 -0.73
N PHE A 12 -3.82 -8.09 -1.88
CA PHE A 12 -3.58 -7.35 -3.12
C PHE A 12 -4.18 -5.94 -3.07
N GLY A 13 -5.33 -5.75 -2.44
CA GLY A 13 -5.96 -4.44 -2.27
C GLY A 13 -5.07 -3.43 -1.57
N VAL A 14 -4.28 -3.85 -0.56
CA VAL A 14 -3.33 -2.97 0.13
C VAL A 14 -2.01 -2.82 -0.61
N ALA A 15 -1.54 -3.89 -1.28
CA ALA A 15 -0.18 -3.92 -1.82
C ALA A 15 -0.06 -3.37 -3.25
N VAL A 16 -1.06 -3.60 -4.11
CA VAL A 16 -1.01 -3.29 -5.54
C VAL A 16 -1.09 -1.79 -5.86
N PRO A 17 -1.87 -0.94 -5.15
CA PRO A 17 -1.90 0.47 -5.47
C PRO A 17 -0.49 1.08 -5.43
N ILE A 18 -0.06 1.61 -6.60
CA ILE A 18 1.32 2.07 -6.79
C ILE A 18 1.47 3.47 -6.19
N GLY A 19 1.63 3.49 -4.87
CA GLY A 19 2.00 4.68 -4.11
C GLY A 19 3.53 4.88 -4.01
N PRO A 20 3.98 5.86 -3.20
CA PRO A 20 5.40 6.17 -3.02
C PRO A 20 6.25 4.97 -2.61
N LEU A 21 5.70 4.06 -1.81
CA LEU A 21 6.39 2.84 -1.40
C LEU A 21 6.69 1.93 -2.59
N ASN A 22 5.69 1.65 -3.45
CA ASN A 22 5.87 0.80 -4.62
C ASN A 22 6.81 1.45 -5.66
N ILE A 23 6.77 2.79 -5.82
CA ILE A 23 7.73 3.51 -6.66
C ILE A 23 9.14 3.37 -6.11
N LEU A 24 9.30 3.42 -4.80
CA LEU A 24 10.61 3.23 -4.18
C LEU A 24 11.10 1.77 -4.31
N ILE A 25 10.21 0.77 -4.10
CA ILE A 25 10.51 -0.65 -4.37
C ILE A 25 11.00 -0.82 -5.81
N MET A 26 10.30 -0.22 -6.78
CA MET A 26 10.67 -0.24 -8.18
C MET A 26 12.05 0.41 -8.42
N SER A 27 12.31 1.57 -7.82
CA SER A 27 13.60 2.26 -7.93
C SER A 27 14.76 1.40 -7.39
N TYR A 28 14.56 0.69 -6.29
CA TYR A 28 15.55 -0.26 -5.78
C TYR A 28 15.67 -1.49 -6.68
N ALA A 29 14.56 -1.98 -7.25
CA ALA A 29 14.57 -3.15 -8.12
C ALA A 29 15.38 -2.93 -9.40
N PHE A 30 15.45 -1.71 -9.93
CA PHE A 30 16.34 -1.39 -11.08
C PHE A 30 17.80 -1.68 -10.79
N THR A 31 18.24 -1.57 -9.53
CA THR A 31 19.63 -1.78 -9.14
C THR A 31 19.86 -3.12 -8.46
N SER A 32 18.96 -3.53 -7.58
CA SER A 32 19.10 -4.75 -6.78
C SER A 32 17.73 -5.29 -6.33
N TYR A 33 17.39 -6.47 -6.80
CA TYR A 33 16.20 -7.19 -6.35
C TYR A 33 16.18 -7.40 -4.83
N SER A 34 17.30 -7.81 -4.24
CA SER A 34 17.39 -8.07 -2.80
C SER A 34 17.12 -6.83 -1.95
N LYS A 35 17.57 -5.64 -2.39
CA LYS A 35 17.27 -4.37 -1.69
C LYS A 35 15.79 -4.01 -1.83
N ALA A 36 15.20 -4.18 -3.01
CA ALA A 36 13.78 -3.96 -3.22
C ALA A 36 12.94 -4.90 -2.34
N LEU A 37 13.34 -6.17 -2.26
CA LEU A 37 12.73 -7.17 -1.39
C LEU A 37 12.83 -6.77 0.10
N CYS A 38 14.02 -6.34 0.57
CA CYS A 38 14.18 -5.87 1.95
C CYS A 38 13.27 -4.68 2.28
N LEU A 39 13.10 -3.75 1.34
CA LEU A 39 12.18 -2.62 1.52
C LEU A 39 10.73 -3.10 1.66
N GLY A 40 10.31 -4.01 0.77
CA GLY A 40 8.97 -4.61 0.79
C GLY A 40 8.71 -5.42 2.06
N LEU A 41 9.68 -6.23 2.51
CA LEU A 41 9.58 -6.99 3.77
C LEU A 41 9.47 -6.06 4.98
N GLY A 42 10.16 -4.93 4.98
CA GLY A 42 9.99 -3.90 6.01
C GLY A 42 8.56 -3.36 6.03
N ALA A 43 7.99 -3.05 4.86
CA ALA A 43 6.59 -2.63 4.76
C ALA A 43 5.63 -3.71 5.26
N MET A 44 5.82 -4.96 4.85
CA MET A 44 5.00 -6.08 5.30
C MET A 44 5.02 -6.28 6.82
N SER A 45 6.18 -6.04 7.46
CA SER A 45 6.26 -6.11 8.94
C SER A 45 5.36 -5.08 9.60
N THR A 46 5.17 -3.93 9.00
CA THR A 46 4.21 -2.91 9.46
C THR A 46 2.77 -3.37 9.24
N ASP A 47 2.48 -4.03 8.13
CA ASP A 47 1.15 -4.60 7.89
C ASP A 47 0.82 -5.67 8.92
N VAL A 48 1.78 -6.54 9.25
CA VAL A 48 1.64 -7.53 10.34
C VAL A 48 1.43 -6.84 11.68
N PHE A 49 2.13 -5.74 11.95
CA PHE A 49 1.92 -4.94 13.16
C PHE A 49 0.49 -4.39 13.25
N TYR A 50 -0.03 -3.79 12.19
CA TYR A 50 -1.43 -3.35 12.14
C TYR A 50 -2.41 -4.50 12.34
N LEU A 51 -2.12 -5.66 11.75
CA LEU A 51 -2.91 -6.87 11.89
C LEU A 51 -3.00 -7.34 13.34
N ILE A 52 -1.88 -7.29 14.06
CA ILE A 52 -1.81 -7.56 15.50
C ILE A 52 -2.67 -6.55 16.27
N LEU A 53 -2.56 -5.26 15.97
CA LEU A 53 -3.38 -4.22 16.63
C LEU A 53 -4.88 -4.45 16.42
N ILE A 54 -5.29 -4.87 15.22
CA ILE A 54 -6.70 -5.25 14.94
C ILE A 54 -7.11 -6.45 15.79
N SER A 55 -6.27 -7.48 15.85
CA SER A 55 -6.56 -8.73 16.59
C SER A 55 -6.73 -8.47 18.08
N PHE A 56 -6.03 -7.50 18.65
CA PHE A 56 -6.21 -7.06 20.04
C PHE A 56 -7.38 -6.06 20.22
N GLY A 57 -8.14 -5.78 19.18
CA GLY A 57 -9.27 -4.86 19.25
C GLY A 57 -8.91 -3.39 19.41
N VAL A 58 -7.63 -3.02 19.36
CA VAL A 58 -7.16 -1.64 19.55
C VAL A 58 -7.79 -0.70 18.53
N LEU A 59 -7.84 -1.12 17.26
CA LEU A 59 -8.49 -0.32 16.21
C LEU A 59 -10.00 -0.25 16.37
N HIS A 60 -10.61 -1.22 17.05
CA HIS A 60 -12.05 -1.19 17.32
C HIS A 60 -12.43 -0.06 18.31
N LEU A 61 -11.55 0.24 19.26
CA LEU A 61 -11.72 1.38 20.18
C LEU A 61 -11.69 2.74 19.44
N LEU A 62 -11.01 2.80 18.31
CA LEU A 62 -10.91 3.99 17.47
C LEU A 62 -11.99 4.04 16.38
N ASN A 63 -12.80 3.00 16.26
CA ASN A 63 -13.84 2.87 15.22
C ASN A 63 -15.14 3.60 15.61
N THR A 64 -15.01 4.87 16.02
CA THR A 64 -16.18 5.73 16.26
C THR A 64 -16.57 6.47 14.97
N PRO A 65 -17.85 6.82 14.77
CA PRO A 65 -18.27 7.58 13.59
C PRO A 65 -17.47 8.87 13.39
N ILE A 66 -17.13 9.55 14.49
CA ILE A 66 -16.33 10.78 14.44
C ILE A 66 -14.90 10.49 13.98
N THR A 67 -14.25 9.48 14.57
CA THR A 67 -12.88 9.10 14.19
C THR A 67 -12.82 8.67 12.72
N LEU A 68 -13.79 7.89 12.25
CA LEU A 68 -13.86 7.47 10.86
C LEU A 68 -14.05 8.64 9.90
N LYS A 69 -14.89 9.63 10.23
CA LYS A 69 -15.06 10.86 9.44
C LYS A 69 -13.76 11.69 9.40
N ILE A 70 -13.06 11.82 10.51
CA ILE A 70 -11.76 12.51 10.58
C ILE A 70 -10.73 11.79 9.69
N VAL A 71 -10.61 10.47 9.84
CA VAL A 71 -9.70 9.64 9.03
C VAL A 71 -10.07 9.71 7.55
N ALA A 72 -11.37 9.73 7.21
CA ALA A 72 -11.83 9.85 5.83
C ALA A 72 -11.42 11.19 5.19
N ILE A 73 -11.56 12.32 5.93
CA ILE A 73 -11.16 13.64 5.42
C ILE A 73 -9.64 13.70 5.22
N PHE A 74 -8.87 13.43 6.29
CA PHE A 74 -7.41 13.54 6.23
C PHE A 74 -6.80 12.50 5.27
N GLY A 75 -7.32 11.26 5.30
CA GLY A 75 -6.89 10.20 4.40
C GLY A 75 -7.15 10.53 2.94
N SER A 76 -8.34 11.03 2.59
CA SER A 76 -8.66 11.41 1.22
C SER A 76 -7.84 12.61 0.74
N LEU A 77 -7.67 13.64 1.54
CA LEU A 77 -6.81 14.78 1.21
C LEU A 77 -5.37 14.34 0.93
N PHE A 78 -4.86 13.40 1.73
CA PHE A 78 -3.52 12.87 1.50
C PHE A 78 -3.43 11.98 0.28
N LEU A 79 -4.42 11.12 0.00
CA LEU A 79 -4.47 10.33 -1.23
C LEU A 79 -4.50 11.22 -2.47
N ILE A 80 -5.27 12.32 -2.42
CA ILE A 80 -5.30 13.35 -3.46
C ILE A 80 -3.91 14.00 -3.61
N TYR A 81 -3.29 14.42 -2.52
CA TYR A 81 -1.94 14.98 -2.52
C TYR A 81 -0.92 14.02 -3.16
N MET A 82 -0.95 12.73 -2.78
CA MET A 82 -0.10 11.71 -3.38
C MET A 82 -0.36 11.51 -4.87
N ALA A 83 -1.63 11.48 -5.30
CA ALA A 83 -2.00 11.34 -6.71
C ALA A 83 -1.44 12.50 -7.54
N PHE A 84 -1.57 13.74 -7.07
CA PHE A 84 -0.96 14.90 -7.72
C PHE A 84 0.56 14.84 -7.75
N GLY A 85 1.19 14.35 -6.67
CA GLY A 85 2.63 14.09 -6.63
C GLY A 85 3.08 13.12 -7.72
N LEU A 86 2.36 11.99 -7.89
CA LEU A 86 2.64 11.00 -8.94
C LEU A 86 2.49 11.59 -10.35
N ILE A 87 1.44 12.38 -10.61
CA ILE A 87 1.23 13.04 -11.90
C ILE A 87 2.35 14.04 -12.20
N LYS A 88 2.73 14.86 -11.21
CA LYS A 88 3.82 15.84 -11.34
C LYS A 88 5.16 15.16 -11.62
N ASP A 89 5.43 14.05 -10.97
CA ASP A 89 6.69 13.32 -11.10
C ASP A 89 6.71 12.34 -12.28
N ALA A 90 5.55 12.07 -12.90
CA ALA A 90 5.43 11.18 -14.07
C ALA A 90 6.28 11.60 -15.28
N ASN A 91 6.57 12.89 -15.41
CA ASN A 91 7.39 13.45 -16.48
C ASN A 91 8.87 13.61 -16.10
N LYS A 92 9.22 13.46 -14.82
CA LYS A 92 10.62 13.53 -14.39
C LYS A 92 11.34 12.25 -14.82
N ASP A 93 12.57 12.42 -15.28
CA ASP A 93 13.43 11.29 -15.51
C ASP A 93 13.62 10.56 -14.16
N ILE A 94 13.19 9.30 -14.11
CA ILE A 94 13.57 8.46 -12.98
C ILE A 94 15.08 8.34 -13.08
N ASN A 95 15.75 9.05 -12.21
CA ASN A 95 17.19 9.01 -12.11
C ASN A 95 17.53 7.60 -11.60
N THR A 96 17.60 6.63 -12.54
CA THR A 96 18.02 5.25 -12.27
C THR A 96 19.43 5.21 -11.65
N LYS A 97 20.16 6.33 -11.81
CA LYS A 97 21.42 6.64 -11.13
C LYS A 97 21.22 7.51 -9.88
N SER A 98 19.97 7.63 -9.35
CA SER A 98 19.87 8.27 -8.05
C SER A 98 20.88 7.55 -7.16
N ASN A 99 21.82 8.32 -6.60
CA ASN A 99 22.77 7.89 -5.59
C ASN A 99 22.00 7.33 -4.38
N LEU A 100 21.34 6.19 -4.57
CA LEU A 100 20.94 5.31 -3.50
C LEU A 100 22.28 4.82 -2.92
N LYS A 101 23.00 5.80 -2.24
CA LYS A 101 24.19 5.49 -1.46
C LYS A 101 23.87 4.18 -0.79
N SER A 102 24.72 3.20 -1.01
CA SER A 102 24.59 1.82 -0.56
C SER A 102 24.36 1.76 0.96
N LYS A 103 23.14 2.18 1.38
CA LYS A 103 22.70 1.93 2.75
C LYS A 103 22.53 0.42 2.86
N GLY A 104 23.02 -0.16 3.96
CA GLY A 104 22.93 -1.60 4.22
C GLY A 104 21.47 -2.10 4.14
N TYR A 105 21.30 -3.40 3.99
CA TYR A 105 19.98 -4.05 3.92
C TYR A 105 19.08 -3.69 5.10
N LEU A 106 19.65 -3.61 6.30
CA LEU A 106 18.91 -3.26 7.52
C LEU A 106 18.30 -1.84 7.45
N ASN A 107 19.08 -0.86 6.99
CA ASN A 107 18.57 0.50 6.79
C ASN A 107 17.45 0.56 5.74
N THR A 108 17.55 -0.29 4.71
CA THR A 108 16.53 -0.38 3.66
C THR A 108 15.24 -1.01 4.21
N TYR A 109 15.36 -2.03 5.05
CA TYR A 109 14.23 -2.65 5.74
C TYR A 109 13.51 -1.65 6.65
N PHE A 110 14.22 -0.97 7.56
CA PHE A 110 13.62 0.02 8.45
C PHE A 110 13.01 1.21 7.68
N LYS A 111 13.59 1.57 6.54
CA LYS A 111 13.00 2.57 5.65
C LYS A 111 11.64 2.10 5.13
N GLY A 112 11.51 0.83 4.75
CA GLY A 112 10.25 0.22 4.35
C GLY A 112 9.23 0.25 5.49
N CYS A 113 9.63 -0.16 6.70
CA CYS A 113 8.78 -0.10 7.89
C CYS A 113 8.26 1.33 8.13
N PHE A 114 9.15 2.31 8.17
CA PHE A 114 8.78 3.69 8.48
C PHE A 114 7.86 4.29 7.43
N LEU A 115 8.16 4.09 6.14
CA LEU A 115 7.34 4.62 5.05
C LEU A 115 5.94 3.98 5.03
N ASN A 116 5.83 2.70 5.34
CA ASN A 116 4.52 2.03 5.37
C ASN A 116 3.73 2.41 6.63
N LEU A 117 4.40 2.50 7.78
CA LEU A 117 3.78 2.91 9.05
C LEU A 117 3.18 4.32 8.99
N THR A 118 3.85 5.22 8.29
CA THR A 118 3.42 6.61 8.14
C THR A 118 2.57 6.85 6.89
N ASN A 119 2.31 5.80 6.09
CA ASN A 119 1.52 5.91 4.87
C ASN A 119 0.01 5.95 5.21
N PRO A 120 -0.67 7.09 5.04
CA PRO A 120 -2.08 7.21 5.41
C PRO A 120 -3.01 6.36 4.55
N TYR A 121 -2.65 5.99 3.30
CA TYR A 121 -3.38 4.99 2.56
C TYR A 121 -3.42 3.66 3.33
N VAL A 122 -2.30 3.22 3.86
CA VAL A 122 -2.17 1.98 4.65
C VAL A 122 -2.96 2.10 5.95
N ILE A 123 -2.84 3.24 6.64
CA ILE A 123 -3.58 3.52 7.87
C ILE A 123 -5.10 3.41 7.61
N VAL A 124 -5.60 4.13 6.59
CA VAL A 124 -7.03 4.09 6.20
C VAL A 124 -7.48 2.68 5.82
N PHE A 125 -6.66 1.95 5.06
CA PHE A 125 -6.94 0.57 4.71
C PHE A 125 -7.12 -0.30 5.96
N TRP A 126 -6.21 -0.21 6.93
CA TRP A 126 -6.27 -1.01 8.14
C TRP A 126 -7.42 -0.63 9.06
N PHE A 127 -7.81 0.66 9.13
CA PHE A 127 -9.04 1.07 9.80
C PHE A 127 -10.29 0.47 9.15
N SER A 128 -10.35 0.47 7.82
CA SER A 128 -11.44 -0.17 7.07
C SER A 128 -11.48 -1.68 7.30
N MET A 129 -10.32 -2.32 7.41
CA MET A 129 -10.20 -3.75 7.73
C MET A 129 -10.73 -4.08 9.12
N ALA A 130 -10.53 -3.21 10.11
CA ALA A 130 -11.09 -3.42 11.45
C ALA A 130 -12.63 -3.55 11.43
N ALA A 131 -13.31 -2.82 10.55
CA ALA A 131 -14.77 -2.94 10.36
C ALA A 131 -15.15 -4.25 9.65
N ILE A 132 -14.34 -4.74 8.71
CA ILE A 132 -14.62 -5.97 7.94
C ILE A 132 -14.36 -7.22 8.79
N THR A 133 -13.40 -7.20 9.70
CA THR A 133 -13.05 -8.37 10.53
C THR A 133 -14.20 -8.85 11.41
N THR A 134 -15.16 -7.99 11.74
CA THR A 134 -16.36 -8.35 12.51
C THR A 134 -17.36 -9.17 11.69
N SER A 135 -17.27 -9.20 10.37
CA SER A 135 -18.23 -9.84 9.46
C SER A 135 -17.72 -11.09 8.75
N THR A 136 -16.47 -11.51 9.00
CA THR A 136 -15.87 -12.68 8.33
C THR A 136 -16.15 -13.99 9.07
N ASN A 137 -16.56 -15.02 8.32
CA ASN A 137 -16.86 -16.35 8.87
C ASN A 137 -15.64 -17.05 9.51
N ASN A 138 -14.42 -16.73 9.03
CA ASN A 138 -13.17 -17.28 9.56
C ASN A 138 -12.04 -16.25 9.43
N LEU A 139 -11.86 -15.49 10.51
CA LEU A 139 -10.86 -14.42 10.58
C LEU A 139 -9.44 -14.93 10.33
N SER A 140 -9.04 -16.01 11.01
CA SER A 140 -7.67 -16.54 10.90
C SER A 140 -7.31 -16.92 9.47
N LEU A 141 -8.25 -17.51 8.73
CA LEU A 141 -8.03 -17.92 7.35
C LEU A 141 -7.97 -16.70 6.42
N THR A 142 -8.77 -15.66 6.68
CA THR A 142 -8.72 -14.39 5.95
C THR A 142 -7.38 -13.68 6.17
N LEU A 143 -6.91 -13.62 7.42
CA LEU A 143 -5.63 -13.01 7.76
C LEU A 143 -4.45 -13.75 7.13
N PHE A 144 -4.49 -15.08 7.12
CA PHE A 144 -3.48 -15.89 6.45
C PHE A 144 -3.46 -15.64 4.94
N GLY A 145 -4.63 -15.59 4.30
CA GLY A 145 -4.75 -15.24 2.88
C GLY A 145 -4.20 -13.84 2.58
N LEU A 146 -4.46 -12.85 3.44
CA LEU A 146 -3.97 -11.49 3.31
C LEU A 146 -2.43 -11.44 3.34
N ILE A 147 -1.81 -12.12 4.30
CA ILE A 147 -0.34 -12.22 4.39
C ILE A 147 0.23 -12.85 3.11
N VAL A 148 -0.39 -13.94 2.62
CA VAL A 148 0.03 -14.59 1.36
C VAL A 148 -0.11 -13.65 0.17
N GLY A 149 -1.18 -12.86 0.10
CA GLY A 149 -1.40 -11.86 -0.96
C GLY A 149 -0.31 -10.77 -0.95
N ILE A 150 -0.03 -10.17 0.21
CA ILE A 150 1.02 -9.15 0.37
C ILE A 150 2.39 -9.74 0.03
N LEU A 151 2.72 -10.91 0.58
CA LEU A 151 4.02 -11.56 0.36
C LEU A 151 4.23 -11.89 -1.12
N SER A 152 3.22 -12.41 -1.80
CA SER A 152 3.30 -12.72 -3.23
C SER A 152 3.57 -11.44 -4.05
N TRP A 153 2.95 -10.31 -3.74
CA TRP A 153 3.23 -9.04 -4.38
C TRP A 153 4.67 -8.57 -4.16
N ILE A 154 5.15 -8.61 -2.91
CA ILE A 154 6.51 -8.19 -2.55
C ILE A 154 7.57 -9.06 -3.23
N LEU A 155 7.30 -10.33 -3.47
CA LEU A 155 8.22 -11.23 -4.19
C LEU A 155 8.16 -11.01 -5.70
N VAL A 156 6.97 -10.92 -6.26
CA VAL A 156 6.75 -10.95 -7.71
C VAL A 156 6.99 -9.57 -8.34
N PHE A 157 6.44 -8.49 -7.76
CA PHE A 157 6.52 -7.16 -8.33
C PHE A 157 7.98 -6.67 -8.55
N PRO A 158 8.87 -6.65 -7.53
CA PRO A 158 10.25 -6.24 -7.77
C PRO A 158 11.04 -7.21 -8.64
N LEU A 159 10.67 -8.50 -8.69
CA LEU A 159 11.30 -9.47 -9.58
C LEU A 159 10.98 -9.17 -11.04
N ILE A 160 9.71 -8.86 -11.35
CA ILE A 160 9.29 -8.45 -12.69
C ILE A 160 10.08 -7.20 -13.11
N ILE A 161 10.11 -6.17 -12.26
CA ILE A 161 10.85 -4.95 -12.54
C ILE A 161 12.35 -5.21 -12.77
N TYR A 162 12.98 -6.00 -11.91
CA TYR A 162 14.40 -6.33 -12.02
C TYR A 162 14.75 -7.06 -13.32
N LYS A 163 13.92 -8.05 -13.70
CA LYS A 163 14.12 -8.81 -14.94
C LYS A 163 13.78 -7.98 -16.19
N SER A 164 12.78 -7.12 -16.11
CA SER A 164 12.29 -6.33 -17.24
C SER A 164 12.93 -4.94 -17.35
N LYS A 165 13.92 -4.61 -16.52
CA LYS A 165 14.51 -3.27 -16.44
C LYS A 165 14.98 -2.71 -17.79
N ASN A 166 15.44 -3.56 -18.71
CA ASN A 166 15.92 -3.16 -20.04
C ASN A 166 14.76 -2.88 -21.03
N PHE A 167 13.55 -3.35 -20.73
CA PHE A 167 12.35 -3.17 -21.54
C PHE A 167 11.42 -2.09 -21.02
N ILE A 168 11.63 -1.62 -19.79
CA ILE A 168 10.78 -0.61 -19.18
C ILE A 168 11.10 0.75 -19.79
N SER A 169 10.20 1.22 -20.66
CA SER A 169 10.31 2.52 -21.29
C SER A 169 9.80 3.66 -20.40
N LYS A 170 10.23 4.90 -20.67
CA LYS A 170 9.71 6.10 -20.01
C LYS A 170 8.18 6.22 -20.17
N LYS A 171 7.63 5.76 -21.32
CA LYS A 171 6.19 5.75 -21.59
C LYS A 171 5.45 4.81 -20.65
N MET A 172 5.98 3.60 -20.42
CA MET A 172 5.40 2.63 -19.47
C MET A 172 5.42 3.17 -18.03
N MET A 173 6.51 3.80 -17.62
CA MET A 173 6.62 4.40 -16.30
C MET A 173 5.60 5.52 -16.10
N ARG A 174 5.41 6.35 -17.12
CA ARG A 174 4.39 7.41 -17.11
C ARG A 174 2.97 6.84 -17.05
N ALA A 175 2.67 5.85 -17.86
CA ALA A 175 1.38 5.17 -17.85
C ALA A 175 1.09 4.56 -16.46
N LEU A 176 2.10 3.93 -15.83
CA LEU A 176 1.99 3.37 -14.50
C LEU A 176 1.73 4.46 -13.44
N ALA A 177 2.41 5.59 -13.51
CA ALA A 177 2.19 6.71 -12.59
C ALA A 177 0.77 7.30 -12.74
N TYR A 178 0.26 7.48 -13.95
CA TYR A 178 -1.11 7.94 -14.17
C TYR A 178 -2.16 6.94 -13.71
N PHE A 179 -1.95 5.65 -13.99
CA PHE A 179 -2.84 4.60 -13.49
C PHE A 179 -2.89 4.57 -11.96
N SER A 180 -1.72 4.70 -11.32
CA SER A 180 -1.63 4.76 -9.85
C SER A 180 -2.31 5.99 -9.28
N ALA A 181 -2.12 7.15 -9.90
CA ALA A 181 -2.81 8.38 -9.50
C ALA A 181 -4.33 8.23 -9.62
N PHE A 182 -4.83 7.62 -10.70
CA PHE A 182 -6.25 7.33 -10.89
C PHE A 182 -6.79 6.43 -9.77
N VAL A 183 -6.06 5.35 -9.45
CA VAL A 183 -6.45 4.44 -8.36
C VAL A 183 -6.50 5.16 -7.01
N LEU A 184 -5.51 6.01 -6.70
CA LEU A 184 -5.51 6.79 -5.45
C LEU A 184 -6.68 7.79 -5.40
N LEU A 185 -7.00 8.47 -6.50
CA LEU A 185 -8.15 9.37 -6.59
C LEU A 185 -9.48 8.61 -6.42
N PHE A 186 -9.59 7.44 -7.03
CA PHE A 186 -10.76 6.58 -6.85
C PHE A 186 -10.95 6.19 -5.38
N PHE A 187 -9.88 5.76 -4.69
CA PHE A 187 -9.95 5.44 -3.27
C PHE A 187 -10.26 6.67 -2.41
N ALA A 188 -9.69 7.83 -2.71
CA ALA A 188 -9.99 9.06 -1.99
C ALA A 188 -11.47 9.43 -2.10
N PHE A 189 -12.03 9.36 -3.31
CA PHE A 189 -13.45 9.63 -3.54
C PHE A 189 -14.35 8.59 -2.84
N ASN A 190 -14.04 7.31 -2.98
CA ASN A 190 -14.80 6.23 -2.37
C ASN A 190 -14.81 6.36 -0.83
N LEU A 191 -13.68 6.74 -0.23
CA LEU A 191 -13.57 6.94 1.21
C LEU A 191 -14.49 8.07 1.70
N LEU A 192 -14.53 9.21 0.98
CA LEU A 192 -15.45 10.30 1.30
C LEU A 192 -16.92 9.88 1.08
N TYR A 193 -17.19 9.19 -0.02
CA TYR A 193 -18.55 8.74 -0.34
C TYR A 193 -19.11 7.82 0.74
N GLN A 194 -18.33 6.84 1.20
CA GLN A 194 -18.78 5.88 2.21
C GLN A 194 -19.12 6.54 3.56
N HIS A 195 -18.36 7.55 3.97
CA HIS A 195 -18.49 8.14 5.31
C HIS A 195 -19.37 9.40 5.37
N PHE A 196 -19.73 9.98 4.24
CA PHE A 196 -20.53 11.20 4.20
C PHE A 196 -21.84 11.06 3.41
N PHE A 197 -21.91 10.18 2.43
CA PHE A 197 -23.08 10.08 1.56
C PHE A 197 -23.86 8.78 1.74
N LYS A 198 -23.24 7.68 2.13
CA LYS A 198 -23.93 6.39 2.32
C LYS A 198 -24.79 6.35 3.59
N GLU A 199 -24.55 7.21 4.57
CA GLU A 199 -25.39 7.33 5.77
C GLU A 199 -26.66 8.18 5.53
N ILE A 200 -26.81 8.78 4.35
CA ILE A 200 -27.93 9.68 4.00
C ILE A 200 -28.96 8.95 3.12
N LEU A 201 -28.60 7.78 2.57
CA LEU A 201 -29.49 6.90 1.77
C LEU A 201 -29.85 5.63 2.55
#